data_3bd69b825ea37013dab17e9cb2b0c5b7
#
_entry.id   3bd69b825ea37013dab17e9cb2b0c5b7
#
_cell.length_a   1.000
_cell.length_b   1.000
_cell.length_c   1.000
_cell.angle_alpha   90.00
_cell.angle_beta   90.00
_cell.angle_gamma   90.00
#
_symmetry.space_group_name_H-M   'P 1'
#
loop_
_entity.id
_entity.type
_entity.pdbx_description
1 polymer ?
#
loop_
_entity_poly.entity_id
_entity_poly.type
_entity_poly.pdbx_seq_one_letter_code
_entity_poly.pdbx_strand_id
1 'polypeptide(L)'
;KVSYAMKADVTDKDALQALGARNLDGAVVAVSEHPEANIMATLLCKEMGIPLVVAKAKDKLQGTILEKVGADSVVYPEIEMGSRIAKSMVANEFVDWIELSNDYSIVEIAVPRRWEGKSLAELDVRKKYGITVVGVMQGEKMDLSFDPQTPLPGNVILVLIGANKILEKI
;
A
#
# COMPACT_ATOMS: atom_id res chain seq x y z
N LYS A 1 12.80 -12.12 9.76
CA LYS A 1 13.98 -13.03 9.74
C LYS A 1 13.99 -13.74 8.40
N VAL A 2 15.14 -13.73 7.69
CA VAL A 2 15.34 -14.51 6.47
C VAL A 2 15.96 -15.86 6.82
N SER A 3 15.63 -16.92 6.04
CA SER A 3 16.17 -18.24 6.26
C SER A 3 17.63 -18.35 5.82
N TYR A 4 18.00 -17.61 4.77
CA TYR A 4 19.33 -17.60 4.19
C TYR A 4 19.63 -16.22 3.58
N ALA A 5 20.86 -15.75 3.73
CA ALA A 5 21.33 -14.49 3.14
C ALA A 5 22.73 -14.71 2.55
N MET A 6 22.96 -14.24 1.34
CA MET A 6 24.24 -14.33 0.67
C MET A 6 24.55 -13.03 -0.09
N LYS A 7 25.82 -12.65 -0.14
CA LYS A 7 26.32 -11.59 -1.00
C LYS A 7 26.69 -12.17 -2.35
N ALA A 8 26.06 -11.69 -3.42
CA ALA A 8 26.32 -12.11 -4.78
C ALA A 8 26.14 -10.97 -5.77
N ASP A 9 26.73 -11.07 -6.94
CA ASP A 9 26.42 -10.19 -8.06
C ASP A 9 25.13 -10.66 -8.73
N VAL A 10 24.09 -9.84 -8.66
CA VAL A 10 22.77 -10.16 -9.22
C VAL A 10 22.72 -10.13 -10.74
N THR A 11 23.78 -9.63 -11.40
CA THR A 11 23.94 -9.65 -12.86
C THR A 11 24.67 -10.89 -13.37
N ASP A 12 25.22 -11.68 -12.46
CA ASP A 12 25.90 -12.93 -12.78
C ASP A 12 24.90 -14.12 -12.75
N LYS A 13 24.65 -14.69 -13.91
CA LYS A 13 23.74 -15.81 -14.09
C LYS A 13 24.17 -17.05 -13.30
N ASP A 14 25.47 -17.34 -13.26
CA ASP A 14 25.98 -18.51 -12.56
C ASP A 14 25.88 -18.32 -11.04
N ALA A 15 26.09 -17.12 -10.55
CA ALA A 15 25.87 -16.79 -9.14
C ALA A 15 24.40 -17.00 -8.73
N LEU A 16 23.45 -16.54 -9.55
CA LEU A 16 22.03 -16.74 -9.29
C LEU A 16 21.64 -18.22 -9.38
N GLN A 17 22.19 -18.99 -10.31
CA GLN A 17 21.97 -20.43 -10.41
C GLN A 17 22.50 -21.18 -9.18
N ALA A 18 23.69 -20.81 -8.70
CA ALA A 18 24.29 -21.40 -7.50
C ALA A 18 23.43 -21.16 -6.23
N LEU A 19 22.66 -20.05 -6.22
CA LEU A 19 21.67 -19.75 -5.17
C LEU A 19 20.39 -20.59 -5.27
N GLY A 20 20.27 -21.45 -6.28
CA GLY A 20 19.07 -22.28 -6.49
C GLY A 20 17.90 -21.51 -7.08
N ALA A 21 18.15 -20.40 -7.79
CA ALA A 21 17.12 -19.52 -8.33
C ALA A 21 16.06 -20.26 -9.16
N ARG A 22 16.42 -21.33 -9.86
CA ARG A 22 15.48 -22.16 -10.65
C ARG A 22 14.41 -22.89 -9.83
N ASN A 23 14.61 -23.01 -8.52
CA ASN A 23 13.68 -23.71 -7.63
C ASN A 23 12.80 -22.73 -6.82
N LEU A 24 12.85 -21.45 -7.14
CA LEU A 24 12.06 -20.43 -6.44
C LEU A 24 10.68 -20.32 -7.05
N ASP A 25 9.67 -20.20 -6.19
CA ASP A 25 8.27 -19.92 -6.58
C ASP A 25 8.05 -18.44 -6.96
N GLY A 26 8.93 -17.56 -6.52
CA GLY A 26 8.89 -16.14 -6.83
C GLY A 26 10.18 -15.41 -6.48
N ALA A 27 10.39 -14.27 -7.11
CA ALA A 27 11.51 -13.37 -6.85
C ALA A 27 11.04 -11.92 -6.71
N VAL A 28 11.67 -11.19 -5.81
CA VAL A 28 11.50 -9.74 -5.69
C VAL A 28 12.84 -9.07 -6.00
N VAL A 29 12.89 -8.34 -7.10
CA VAL A 29 14.07 -7.58 -7.53
C VAL A 29 13.93 -6.15 -7.02
N ALA A 30 14.67 -5.82 -5.95
CA ALA A 30 14.58 -4.54 -5.25
C ALA A 30 15.89 -3.73 -5.29
N VAL A 31 16.64 -3.86 -6.39
CA VAL A 31 17.89 -3.11 -6.61
C VAL A 31 17.55 -1.67 -6.98
N SER A 32 17.85 -0.70 -6.10
CA SER A 32 17.39 0.69 -6.27
C SER A 32 18.42 1.62 -6.92
N GLU A 33 19.72 1.45 -6.59
CA GLU A 33 20.77 2.40 -6.99
C GLU A 33 21.38 2.12 -8.38
N HIS A 34 21.16 0.90 -8.89
CA HIS A 34 21.72 0.44 -10.17
C HIS A 34 20.61 -0.06 -11.08
N PRO A 35 19.99 0.83 -11.89
CA PRO A 35 18.89 0.46 -12.79
C PRO A 35 19.25 -0.67 -13.76
N GLU A 36 20.49 -0.69 -14.28
CA GLU A 36 20.97 -1.73 -15.19
C GLU A 36 21.01 -3.10 -14.51
N ALA A 37 21.50 -3.15 -13.27
CA ALA A 37 21.54 -4.39 -12.49
C ALA A 37 20.13 -4.88 -12.14
N ASN A 38 19.19 -3.97 -11.87
CA ASN A 38 17.79 -4.30 -11.65
C ASN A 38 17.16 -4.95 -12.90
N ILE A 39 17.34 -4.33 -14.07
CA ILE A 39 16.82 -4.84 -15.35
C ILE A 39 17.44 -6.21 -15.66
N MET A 40 18.76 -6.35 -15.51
CA MET A 40 19.46 -7.60 -15.75
C MET A 40 18.99 -8.71 -14.81
N ALA A 41 18.91 -8.43 -13.51
CA ALA A 41 18.43 -9.38 -12.53
C ALA A 41 16.99 -9.85 -12.82
N THR A 42 16.11 -8.92 -13.22
CA THR A 42 14.72 -9.22 -13.60
C THR A 42 14.68 -10.17 -14.81
N LEU A 43 15.46 -9.84 -15.86
CA LEU A 43 15.58 -10.68 -17.05
C LEU A 43 16.09 -12.08 -16.71
N LEU A 44 17.18 -12.17 -15.93
CA LEU A 44 17.77 -13.45 -15.54
C LEU A 44 16.80 -14.30 -14.70
N CYS A 45 16.05 -13.69 -13.80
CA CYS A 45 15.02 -14.40 -13.04
C CYS A 45 13.95 -15.02 -13.96
N LYS A 46 13.50 -14.27 -14.97
CA LYS A 46 12.52 -14.79 -15.95
C LYS A 46 13.13 -15.88 -16.85
N GLU A 47 14.37 -15.71 -17.33
CA GLU A 47 15.08 -16.75 -18.12
C GLU A 47 15.30 -18.04 -17.33
N MET A 48 15.45 -17.95 -16.01
CA MET A 48 15.57 -19.12 -15.13
C MET A 48 14.24 -19.82 -14.88
N GLY A 49 13.13 -19.27 -15.37
CA GLY A 49 11.81 -19.86 -15.26
C GLY A 49 11.10 -19.58 -13.93
N ILE A 50 11.53 -18.57 -13.18
CA ILE A 50 10.83 -18.18 -11.93
C ILE A 50 9.42 -17.71 -12.30
N PRO A 51 8.36 -18.35 -11.75
CA PRO A 51 6.99 -18.09 -12.20
C PRO A 51 6.49 -16.69 -11.87
N LEU A 52 6.89 -16.12 -10.72
CA LEU A 52 6.48 -14.78 -10.30
C LEU A 52 7.72 -13.90 -10.05
N VAL A 53 7.88 -12.86 -10.85
CA VAL A 53 8.95 -11.86 -10.68
C VAL A 53 8.35 -10.49 -10.45
N VAL A 54 8.52 -9.97 -9.25
CA VAL A 54 8.12 -8.60 -8.87
C VAL A 54 9.37 -7.73 -8.91
N ALA A 55 9.31 -6.62 -9.65
CA ALA A 55 10.43 -5.70 -9.78
C ALA A 55 10.09 -4.31 -9.23
N LYS A 56 11.01 -3.71 -8.48
CA LYS A 56 10.90 -2.34 -7.99
C LYS A 56 11.36 -1.37 -9.07
N ALA A 57 10.55 -0.36 -9.38
CA ALA A 57 10.92 0.73 -10.28
C ALA A 57 10.99 2.07 -9.53
N LYS A 58 11.92 2.93 -9.94
CA LYS A 58 12.06 4.29 -9.44
C LYS A 58 11.08 5.24 -10.12
N ASP A 59 10.81 5.02 -11.40
CA ASP A 59 9.94 5.85 -12.23
C ASP A 59 9.20 5.01 -13.30
N LYS A 60 8.27 5.65 -13.99
CA LYS A 60 7.43 4.98 -15.00
C LYS A 60 8.22 4.45 -16.20
N LEU A 61 9.33 5.12 -16.59
CA LEU A 61 10.15 4.68 -17.72
C LEU A 61 10.87 3.38 -17.36
N GLN A 62 11.50 3.32 -16.19
CA GLN A 62 12.11 2.09 -15.69
C GLN A 62 11.07 0.97 -15.56
N GLY A 63 9.88 1.29 -15.04
CA GLY A 63 8.79 0.31 -14.92
C GLY A 63 8.40 -0.28 -16.26
N THR A 64 8.24 0.54 -17.29
CA THR A 64 7.95 0.07 -18.65
C THR A 64 9.04 -0.87 -19.20
N ILE A 65 10.30 -0.61 -18.88
CA ILE A 65 11.42 -1.49 -19.28
C ILE A 65 11.31 -2.82 -18.53
N LEU A 66 11.07 -2.80 -17.22
CA LEU A 66 10.95 -4.00 -16.39
C LEU A 66 9.79 -4.90 -16.84
N GLU A 67 8.64 -4.32 -17.20
CA GLU A 67 7.52 -5.05 -17.80
C GLU A 67 7.92 -5.72 -19.13
N LYS A 68 8.64 -4.99 -19.99
CA LYS A 68 9.10 -5.50 -21.29
C LYS A 68 10.14 -6.63 -21.18
N VAL A 69 10.96 -6.63 -20.13
CA VAL A 69 11.92 -7.73 -19.88
C VAL A 69 11.29 -8.88 -19.10
N GLY A 70 9.99 -8.79 -18.79
CA GLY A 70 9.18 -9.90 -18.32
C GLY A 70 8.82 -9.88 -16.84
N ALA A 71 8.99 -8.78 -16.11
CA ALA A 71 8.44 -8.67 -14.76
C ALA A 71 6.92 -8.90 -14.79
N ASP A 72 6.43 -9.77 -13.90
CA ASP A 72 5.00 -10.06 -13.76
C ASP A 72 4.27 -8.93 -13.02
N SER A 73 5.00 -8.20 -12.19
CA SER A 73 4.50 -7.02 -11.49
C SER A 73 5.62 -6.00 -11.28
N VAL A 74 5.29 -4.72 -11.43
CA VAL A 74 6.19 -3.61 -11.12
C VAL A 74 5.59 -2.77 -10.00
N VAL A 75 6.38 -2.48 -8.99
CA VAL A 75 5.98 -1.67 -7.82
C VAL A 75 6.81 -0.40 -7.73
N TYR A 76 6.21 0.68 -7.23
CA TYR A 76 6.81 2.01 -7.09
C TYR A 76 6.74 2.51 -5.64
N PRO A 77 7.43 1.86 -4.69
CA PRO A 77 7.23 2.10 -3.25
C PRO A 77 7.45 3.56 -2.85
N GLU A 78 8.42 4.25 -3.42
CA GLU A 78 8.72 5.64 -3.09
C GLU A 78 7.61 6.59 -3.60
N ILE A 79 7.07 6.35 -4.78
CA ILE A 79 5.97 7.16 -5.35
C ILE A 79 4.69 6.92 -4.55
N GLU A 80 4.36 5.67 -4.28
CA GLU A 80 3.17 5.28 -3.53
C GLU A 80 3.22 5.81 -2.09
N MET A 81 4.35 5.61 -1.40
CA MET A 81 4.52 6.09 -0.03
C MET A 81 4.59 7.62 0.03
N GLY A 82 5.26 8.27 -0.94
CA GLY A 82 5.30 9.72 -1.03
C GLY A 82 3.91 10.32 -1.23
N SER A 83 3.10 9.72 -2.11
CA SER A 83 1.70 10.13 -2.32
C SER A 83 0.86 9.96 -1.04
N ARG A 84 1.02 8.83 -0.33
CA ARG A 84 0.32 8.55 0.92
C ARG A 84 0.67 9.56 2.01
N ILE A 85 1.97 9.86 2.20
CA ILE A 85 2.43 10.87 3.17
C ILE A 85 1.90 12.27 2.79
N ALA A 86 1.98 12.65 1.51
CA ALA A 86 1.49 13.94 1.07
C ALA A 86 -0.01 14.12 1.36
N LYS A 87 -0.82 13.09 1.10
CA LYS A 87 -2.25 13.10 1.43
C LYS A 87 -2.49 13.26 2.93
N SER A 88 -1.76 12.52 3.77
CA SER A 88 -1.90 12.66 5.23
C SER A 88 -1.47 14.04 5.76
N MET A 89 -0.52 14.72 5.11
CA MET A 89 -0.08 16.05 5.51
C MET A 89 -1.04 17.17 5.12
N VAL A 90 -1.73 17.01 3.99
CA VAL A 90 -2.66 18.05 3.49
C VAL A 90 -4.02 18.01 4.20
N ALA A 91 -4.45 16.84 4.62
CA ALA A 91 -5.71 16.64 5.28
C ALA A 91 -5.52 16.66 6.81
N ASN A 92 -5.95 17.76 7.47
CA ASN A 92 -5.76 17.99 8.91
C ASN A 92 -6.34 16.89 9.83
N GLU A 93 -7.23 16.05 9.34
CA GLU A 93 -7.95 15.04 10.10
C GLU A 93 -7.56 13.59 9.68
N PHE A 94 -6.79 13.41 8.59
CA PHE A 94 -6.39 12.08 8.11
C PHE A 94 -5.13 11.59 8.82
N VAL A 95 -5.22 10.38 9.37
CA VAL A 95 -4.09 9.64 9.94
C VAL A 95 -3.44 8.80 8.86
N ASP A 96 -4.25 8.15 8.01
CA ASP A 96 -3.79 7.31 6.93
C ASP A 96 -4.77 7.26 5.74
N TRP A 97 -4.24 6.92 4.55
CA TRP A 97 -4.97 6.83 3.30
C TRP A 97 -4.50 5.65 2.46
N ILE A 98 -5.40 4.69 2.22
CA ILE A 98 -5.13 3.48 1.43
C ILE A 98 -6.06 3.48 0.21
N GLU A 99 -5.50 3.60 -0.98
CA GLU A 99 -6.26 3.51 -2.23
C GLU A 99 -6.66 2.06 -2.53
N LEU A 100 -7.96 1.83 -2.74
CA LEU A 100 -8.48 0.53 -3.19
C LEU A 100 -8.63 0.51 -4.71
N SER A 101 -8.93 1.66 -5.29
CA SER A 101 -9.06 1.88 -6.73
C SER A 101 -8.93 3.38 -7.04
N ASN A 102 -9.00 3.73 -8.32
CA ASN A 102 -9.00 5.14 -8.74
C ASN A 102 -10.14 5.97 -8.11
N ASP A 103 -11.24 5.34 -7.69
CA ASP A 103 -12.44 6.01 -7.22
C ASP A 103 -12.72 5.84 -5.73
N TYR A 104 -12.16 4.82 -5.09
CA TYR A 104 -12.48 4.43 -3.71
C TYR A 104 -11.24 4.22 -2.86
N SER A 105 -11.31 4.65 -1.61
CA SER A 105 -10.24 4.46 -0.62
C SER A 105 -10.79 4.02 0.74
N ILE A 106 -9.91 3.42 1.53
CA ILE A 106 -10.04 3.32 2.99
C ILE A 106 -9.21 4.45 3.59
N VAL A 107 -9.77 5.15 4.58
CA VAL A 107 -9.08 6.22 5.29
C VAL A 107 -9.22 6.07 6.79
N GLU A 108 -8.18 6.46 7.50
CA GLU A 108 -8.19 6.65 8.95
C GLU A 108 -8.27 8.14 9.24
N ILE A 109 -9.30 8.58 9.93
CA ILE A 109 -9.46 9.98 10.30
C ILE A 109 -9.63 10.14 11.81
N ALA A 110 -9.08 11.19 12.37
CA ALA A 110 -9.50 11.65 13.70
C ALA A 110 -10.98 12.06 13.63
N VAL A 111 -11.71 11.88 14.73
CA VAL A 111 -13.12 12.31 14.76
C VAL A 111 -13.20 13.82 14.51
N PRO A 112 -13.89 14.25 13.43
CA PRO A 112 -14.08 15.67 13.19
C PRO A 112 -14.80 16.34 14.37
N ARG A 113 -14.38 17.54 14.75
CA ARG A 113 -15.02 18.27 15.89
C ARG A 113 -16.52 18.34 15.81
N ARG A 114 -17.07 18.48 14.58
CA ARG A 114 -18.52 18.50 14.34
C ARG A 114 -19.23 17.17 14.58
N TRP A 115 -18.47 16.06 14.73
CA TRP A 115 -18.97 14.71 14.99
C TRP A 115 -18.77 14.27 16.44
N GLU A 116 -17.93 14.96 17.20
CA GLU A 116 -17.71 14.67 18.61
C GLU A 116 -19.01 14.67 19.42
N GLY A 117 -19.18 13.67 20.28
CA GLY A 117 -20.35 13.52 21.12
C GLY A 117 -21.63 13.08 20.40
N LYS A 118 -21.59 12.93 19.06
CA LYS A 118 -22.71 12.38 18.27
C LYS A 118 -22.47 10.92 18.00
N SER A 119 -23.54 10.14 17.93
CA SER A 119 -23.47 8.74 17.51
C SER A 119 -23.43 8.61 15.99
N LEU A 120 -22.90 7.49 15.48
CA LEU A 120 -22.91 7.24 14.04
C LEU A 120 -24.33 7.11 13.47
N ALA A 121 -25.28 6.69 14.28
CA ALA A 121 -26.70 6.64 13.92
C ALA A 121 -27.27 8.05 13.71
N GLU A 122 -26.95 9.00 14.60
CA GLU A 122 -27.37 10.41 14.47
C GLU A 122 -26.70 11.11 13.27
N LEU A 123 -25.45 10.78 13.04
CA LEU A 123 -24.66 11.35 11.93
C LEU A 123 -25.17 10.85 10.57
N ASP A 124 -25.68 9.63 10.49
CA ASP A 124 -26.22 8.98 9.28
C ASP A 124 -25.27 9.15 8.06
N VAL A 125 -23.96 8.94 8.32
CA VAL A 125 -22.90 9.23 7.35
C VAL A 125 -23.04 8.42 6.07
N ARG A 126 -23.57 7.19 6.20
CA ARG A 126 -23.78 6.30 5.05
C ARG A 126 -24.83 6.86 4.09
N LYS A 127 -25.95 7.37 4.62
CA LYS A 127 -27.02 7.92 3.80
C LYS A 127 -26.70 9.32 3.29
N LYS A 128 -26.06 10.15 4.11
CA LYS A 128 -25.73 11.53 3.75
C LYS A 128 -24.56 11.65 2.78
N TYR A 129 -23.54 10.81 2.96
CA TYR A 129 -22.27 10.94 2.23
C TYR A 129 -21.87 9.69 1.43
N GLY A 130 -22.56 8.57 1.58
CA GLY A 130 -22.18 7.30 0.95
C GLY A 130 -20.93 6.68 1.54
N ILE A 131 -20.58 7.01 2.79
CA ILE A 131 -19.40 6.52 3.49
C ILE A 131 -19.81 5.41 4.45
N THR A 132 -19.03 4.35 4.49
CA THR A 132 -19.20 3.28 5.48
C THR A 132 -18.10 3.39 6.54
N VAL A 133 -18.51 3.44 7.82
CA VAL A 133 -17.58 3.29 8.94
C VAL A 133 -17.32 1.81 9.13
N VAL A 134 -16.06 1.41 9.00
CA VAL A 134 -15.62 0.01 9.12
C VAL A 134 -15.30 -0.32 10.57
N GLY A 135 -14.71 0.61 11.29
CA GLY A 135 -14.30 0.41 12.67
C GLY A 135 -13.97 1.71 13.39
N VAL A 136 -13.87 1.60 14.70
CA VAL A 136 -13.44 2.67 15.60
C VAL A 136 -12.15 2.22 16.27
N MET A 137 -11.11 3.03 16.22
CA MET A 137 -9.81 2.72 16.79
C MET A 137 -9.52 3.62 17.99
N GLN A 138 -9.15 3.01 19.12
CA GLN A 138 -8.73 3.71 20.34
C GLN A 138 -7.32 3.27 20.72
N GLY A 139 -6.34 4.13 20.53
CA GLY A 139 -4.94 3.77 20.57
C GLY A 139 -4.62 2.73 19.49
N GLU A 140 -4.04 1.59 19.87
CA GLU A 140 -3.74 0.48 18.93
C GLU A 140 -4.87 -0.55 18.78
N LYS A 141 -5.97 -0.37 19.50
CA LYS A 141 -7.08 -1.34 19.53
C LYS A 141 -8.18 -0.92 18.58
N MET A 142 -8.45 -1.76 17.58
CA MET A 142 -9.57 -1.60 16.66
C MET A 142 -10.81 -2.35 17.17
N ASP A 143 -11.96 -1.68 17.16
CA ASP A 143 -13.26 -2.26 17.39
C ASP A 143 -14.09 -2.24 16.09
N LEU A 144 -14.39 -3.42 15.57
CA LEU A 144 -15.24 -3.60 14.38
C LEU A 144 -16.72 -3.83 14.76
N SER A 145 -16.99 -4.07 16.03
CA SER A 145 -18.33 -4.38 16.56
C SER A 145 -18.90 -3.24 17.40
N PHE A 146 -18.41 -2.02 17.18
CA PHE A 146 -18.86 -0.83 17.89
C PHE A 146 -20.38 -0.64 17.75
N ASP A 147 -21.02 -0.17 18.83
CA ASP A 147 -22.45 0.17 18.79
C ASP A 147 -22.65 1.53 18.09
N PRO A 148 -23.38 1.59 16.95
CA PRO A 148 -23.65 2.81 16.22
C PRO A 148 -24.44 3.88 17.02
N GLN A 149 -25.04 3.50 18.13
CA GLN A 149 -25.77 4.41 19.03
C GLN A 149 -24.84 5.10 20.05
N THR A 150 -23.63 4.57 20.22
CA THR A 150 -22.68 5.14 21.18
C THR A 150 -22.12 6.47 20.65
N PRO A 151 -22.13 7.54 21.46
CA PRO A 151 -21.50 8.82 21.10
C PRO A 151 -20.01 8.67 20.85
N LEU A 152 -19.51 9.27 19.78
CA LEU A 152 -18.09 9.23 19.42
C LEU A 152 -17.26 10.13 20.35
N PRO A 153 -16.28 9.58 21.07
CA PRO A 153 -15.31 10.39 21.81
C PRO A 153 -14.34 11.09 20.84
N GLY A 154 -13.87 12.27 21.19
CA GLY A 154 -12.97 13.05 20.33
C GLY A 154 -11.56 12.48 20.17
N ASN A 155 -11.18 11.45 20.95
CA ASN A 155 -9.86 10.84 20.97
C ASN A 155 -9.79 9.47 20.26
N VAL A 156 -10.74 9.18 19.40
CA VAL A 156 -10.72 7.95 18.58
C VAL A 156 -10.48 8.25 17.11
N ILE A 157 -10.02 7.25 16.40
CA ILE A 157 -9.82 7.27 14.95
C ILE A 157 -10.95 6.44 14.32
N LEU A 158 -11.57 6.97 13.29
CA LEU A 158 -12.57 6.26 12.49
C LEU A 158 -11.89 5.68 11.26
N VAL A 159 -12.14 4.41 10.99
CA VAL A 159 -11.76 3.76 9.74
C VAL A 159 -12.95 3.79 8.80
N LEU A 160 -12.81 4.52 7.70
CA LEU A 160 -13.89 4.79 6.75
C LEU A 160 -13.57 4.19 5.39
N ILE A 161 -14.59 3.76 4.66
CA ILE A 161 -14.50 3.45 3.24
C ILE A 161 -15.50 4.28 2.46
N GLY A 162 -15.05 4.86 1.35
CA GLY A 162 -15.90 5.72 0.52
C GLY A 162 -15.24 6.17 -0.76
N ALA A 163 -15.99 6.93 -1.57
CA ALA A 163 -15.46 7.53 -2.79
C ALA A 163 -14.46 8.65 -2.47
N ASN A 164 -13.34 8.69 -3.20
CA ASN A 164 -12.25 9.67 -2.99
C ASN A 164 -12.75 11.11 -2.92
N LYS A 165 -13.60 11.51 -3.89
CA LYS A 165 -14.20 12.85 -3.97
C LYS A 165 -15.03 13.25 -2.74
N ILE A 166 -15.53 12.28 -1.99
CA ILE A 166 -16.31 12.50 -0.78
C ILE A 166 -15.39 12.54 0.43
N LEU A 167 -14.47 11.60 0.51
CA LEU A 167 -13.51 11.52 1.61
C LEU A 167 -12.67 12.80 1.73
N GLU A 168 -12.24 13.39 0.61
CA GLU A 168 -11.49 14.67 0.56
C GLU A 168 -12.26 15.89 1.15
N LYS A 169 -13.55 15.75 1.40
CA LYS A 169 -14.42 16.85 1.90
C LYS A 169 -14.83 16.67 3.36
N ILE A 170 -14.42 15.61 4.01
CA ILE A 170 -14.72 15.34 5.40
C ILE A 170 -13.85 16.19 6.30
#